data_fa100359eb7f98982e7a13f49569dccd
#
_entry.id   fa100359eb7f98982e7a13f49569dccd
#
_cell.length_a   1.000
_cell.length_b   1.000
_cell.length_c   1.000
_cell.angle_alpha   90.00
_cell.angle_beta   90.00
_cell.angle_gamma   90.00
#
_symmetry.space_group_name_H-M   'P 1'
#
loop_
_entity.id
_entity.type
_entity.pdbx_description
1 polymer ?
#
loop_
_entity_poly.entity_id
_entity_poly.type
_entity_poly.pdbx_seq_one_letter_code
_entity_poly.pdbx_strand_id
1 'polypeptide(L)'
;KATYRAPLVVACDGNSSRLALAVGREKREDRPMGVAVRAYYTSPRTHDDYLESWLELPSTNERGEKILLPGYGWIFGVGDGTSNVGLGILNTSKAFGKTDYREVMRRWVATMPPEWTFGDATMVGDIRGAALPMGFNRTPHYADGLMLVGDSGGMVNPFNGEGIAYAMEAARLGSSVVADAFGAAKNGGDVARERILATYPDVMKQALGGYFTLGRHFATMIGNPQIMKLAVTYGLPREDLMKIIVKVMANLADPGGKSATDRLY
;
A
#
# COMPACT_ATOMS: atom_id res chain seq x y z
N LYS A 1 -22.75 -24.21 -9.34
CA LYS A 1 -22.79 -22.75 -9.03
C LYS A 1 -23.84 -22.56 -7.95
N ALA A 2 -23.49 -21.82 -6.89
CA ALA A 2 -24.44 -21.45 -5.84
C ALA A 2 -24.77 -19.95 -5.95
N THR A 3 -26.01 -19.58 -5.65
CA THR A 3 -26.46 -18.20 -5.58
C THR A 3 -26.73 -17.84 -4.13
N TYR A 4 -26.13 -16.74 -3.67
CA TYR A 4 -26.35 -16.18 -2.33
C TYR A 4 -27.10 -14.86 -2.45
N ARG A 5 -27.99 -14.59 -1.50
CA ARG A 5 -28.72 -13.31 -1.38
C ARG A 5 -28.55 -12.77 0.03
N ALA A 6 -28.22 -11.51 0.13
CA ALA A 6 -28.07 -10.81 1.41
C ALA A 6 -28.47 -9.33 1.25
N PRO A 7 -28.91 -8.68 2.33
CA PRO A 7 -29.20 -7.24 2.32
C PRO A 7 -27.94 -6.39 2.12
N LEU A 8 -26.76 -6.93 2.41
CA LEU A 8 -25.46 -6.29 2.26
C LEU A 8 -24.44 -7.34 1.84
N VAL A 9 -23.59 -6.98 0.88
CA VAL A 9 -22.38 -7.71 0.50
C VAL A 9 -21.18 -6.85 0.86
N VAL A 10 -20.23 -7.40 1.62
CA VAL A 10 -18.95 -6.76 1.95
C VAL A 10 -17.86 -7.38 1.09
N ALA A 11 -17.30 -6.60 0.17
CA ALA A 11 -16.22 -7.02 -0.70
C ALA A 11 -14.87 -6.79 -0.03
N CYS A 12 -14.23 -7.88 0.38
CA CYS A 12 -12.85 -7.94 0.89
C CYS A 12 -11.98 -8.80 -0.03
N ASP A 13 -12.24 -8.75 -1.35
CA ASP A 13 -11.67 -9.63 -2.37
C ASP A 13 -10.34 -9.09 -2.95
N GLY A 14 -9.72 -8.17 -2.22
CA GLY A 14 -8.37 -7.68 -2.48
C GLY A 14 -8.27 -6.78 -3.73
N ASN A 15 -7.06 -6.65 -4.26
CA ASN A 15 -6.74 -5.74 -5.35
C ASN A 15 -7.44 -6.06 -6.68
N SER A 16 -7.81 -7.32 -6.90
CA SER A 16 -8.56 -7.74 -8.11
C SER A 16 -9.99 -7.23 -8.10
N SER A 17 -10.59 -7.12 -6.91
CA SER A 17 -11.92 -6.56 -6.65
C SER A 17 -12.98 -6.97 -7.69
N ARG A 18 -13.12 -8.28 -7.90
CA ARG A 18 -14.01 -8.85 -8.91
C ARG A 18 -15.47 -8.43 -8.71
N LEU A 19 -15.89 -8.30 -7.43
CA LEU A 19 -17.24 -7.86 -7.10
C LEU A 19 -17.46 -6.40 -7.51
N ALA A 20 -16.51 -5.50 -7.27
CA ALA A 20 -16.63 -4.11 -7.70
C ALA A 20 -16.65 -3.99 -9.23
N LEU A 21 -15.79 -4.73 -9.94
CA LEU A 21 -15.78 -4.76 -11.40
C LEU A 21 -17.08 -5.29 -11.97
N ALA A 22 -17.69 -6.30 -11.36
CA ALA A 22 -18.96 -6.88 -11.81
C ALA A 22 -20.13 -5.88 -11.76
N VAL A 23 -20.02 -4.82 -10.95
CA VAL A 23 -21.00 -3.72 -10.86
C VAL A 23 -20.49 -2.41 -11.46
N GLY A 24 -19.46 -2.47 -12.31
CA GLY A 24 -18.93 -1.32 -13.05
C GLY A 24 -18.11 -0.32 -12.23
N ARG A 25 -17.60 -0.71 -11.05
CA ARG A 25 -16.73 0.16 -10.25
C ARG A 25 -15.26 -0.06 -10.64
N GLU A 26 -14.86 0.65 -11.68
CA GLU A 26 -13.50 0.59 -12.21
C GLU A 26 -12.49 1.32 -11.34
N LYS A 27 -11.21 1.05 -11.58
CA LYS A 27 -10.10 1.80 -10.99
C LYS A 27 -10.06 3.21 -11.56
N ARG A 28 -9.79 4.17 -10.70
CA ARG A 28 -9.61 5.58 -11.09
C ARG A 28 -8.21 5.81 -11.63
N GLU A 29 -8.11 6.45 -12.78
CA GLU A 29 -6.82 6.78 -13.41
C GLU A 29 -6.13 7.98 -12.74
N ASP A 30 -6.90 8.85 -12.07
CA ASP A 30 -6.39 10.02 -11.35
C ASP A 30 -5.85 9.68 -9.95
N ARG A 31 -5.67 8.39 -9.64
CA ARG A 31 -5.15 7.92 -8.36
C ARG A 31 -3.88 7.11 -8.53
N PRO A 32 -2.97 7.16 -7.54
CA PRO A 32 -1.76 6.36 -7.58
C PRO A 32 -2.08 4.86 -7.64
N MET A 33 -1.21 4.15 -8.31
CA MET A 33 -1.15 2.71 -8.32
C MET A 33 0.30 2.28 -8.22
N GLY A 34 0.56 1.25 -7.44
CA GLY A 34 1.83 0.57 -7.41
C GLY A 34 1.71 -0.85 -7.94
N VAL A 35 2.85 -1.43 -8.26
CA VAL A 35 3.06 -2.87 -8.37
C VAL A 35 4.19 -3.23 -7.44
N ALA A 36 3.98 -4.24 -6.61
CA ALA A 36 5.00 -4.81 -5.74
C ALA A 36 5.28 -6.25 -6.12
N VAL A 37 6.53 -6.66 -6.01
CA VAL A 37 6.96 -8.06 -6.08
C VAL A 37 7.80 -8.38 -4.86
N ARG A 38 7.66 -9.60 -4.33
CA ARG A 38 8.38 -10.07 -3.17
C ARG A 38 8.67 -11.56 -3.21
N ALA A 39 9.70 -11.98 -2.51
CA ALA A 39 9.97 -13.36 -2.15
C ALA A 39 10.40 -13.47 -0.69
N TYR A 40 10.35 -14.67 -0.15
CA TYR A 40 10.99 -15.00 1.11
C TYR A 40 12.30 -15.73 0.83
N TYR A 41 13.30 -15.48 1.65
CA TYR A 41 14.60 -16.14 1.57
C TYR A 41 14.98 -16.66 2.95
N THR A 42 15.49 -17.89 3.04
CA THR A 42 16.17 -18.36 4.24
C THR A 42 17.42 -17.50 4.43
N SER A 43 17.54 -16.81 5.58
CA SER A 43 18.57 -15.80 5.78
C SER A 43 18.91 -15.62 7.25
N PRO A 44 20.19 -15.34 7.57
CA PRO A 44 20.61 -14.96 8.93
C PRO A 44 19.97 -13.66 9.40
N ARG A 45 19.41 -12.83 8.47
CA ARG A 45 18.71 -11.58 8.78
C ARG A 45 17.27 -11.77 9.25
N THR A 46 16.86 -13.00 9.51
CA THR A 46 15.49 -13.32 9.96
C THR A 46 15.07 -12.62 11.26
N HIS A 47 16.05 -12.27 12.12
CA HIS A 47 15.82 -11.63 13.41
C HIS A 47 16.23 -10.15 13.43
N ASP A 48 16.38 -9.53 12.26
CA ASP A 48 16.66 -8.09 12.19
C ASP A 48 15.52 -7.30 12.86
N ASP A 49 15.89 -6.39 13.77
CA ASP A 49 14.94 -5.54 14.52
C ASP A 49 14.44 -4.34 13.71
N TYR A 50 14.91 -4.18 12.47
CA TYR A 50 14.61 -3.03 11.63
C TYR A 50 13.78 -3.42 10.41
N LEU A 51 12.83 -2.56 10.04
CA LEU A 51 12.20 -2.55 8.72
C LEU A 51 13.08 -1.71 7.79
N GLU A 52 13.88 -2.39 6.98
CA GLU A 52 14.84 -1.74 6.09
C GLU A 52 14.18 -1.35 4.77
N SER A 53 14.36 -0.09 4.35
CA SER A 53 13.86 0.44 3.09
C SER A 53 15.00 1.00 2.24
N TRP A 54 15.03 0.63 0.97
CA TRP A 54 16.01 1.05 -0.02
C TRP A 54 15.35 2.00 -1.02
N LEU A 55 15.69 3.27 -0.97
CA LEU A 55 15.16 4.28 -1.89
C LEU A 55 15.87 4.29 -3.25
N GLU A 56 17.06 3.71 -3.31
CA GLU A 56 17.83 3.48 -4.52
C GLU A 56 18.12 1.98 -4.65
N LEU A 57 17.89 1.45 -5.85
CA LEU A 57 18.13 0.04 -6.15
C LEU A 57 19.35 -0.08 -7.07
N PRO A 58 20.58 -0.20 -6.50
CA PRO A 58 21.79 -0.28 -7.31
C PRO A 58 21.83 -1.58 -8.12
N SER A 59 22.38 -1.52 -9.31
CA SER A 59 22.61 -2.66 -10.18
C SER A 59 23.75 -2.37 -11.17
N THR A 60 24.06 -3.35 -12.01
CA THR A 60 25.03 -3.23 -13.08
C THR A 60 24.34 -3.61 -14.40
N ASN A 61 24.54 -2.83 -15.46
CA ASN A 61 24.05 -3.17 -16.78
C ASN A 61 24.98 -4.21 -17.49
N GLU A 62 24.58 -4.63 -18.69
CA GLU A 62 25.34 -5.61 -19.49
C GLU A 62 26.77 -5.13 -19.89
N ARG A 63 26.99 -3.80 -19.82
CA ARG A 63 28.31 -3.19 -20.12
C ARG A 63 29.18 -3.01 -18.86
N GLY A 64 28.75 -3.50 -17.69
CA GLY A 64 29.46 -3.34 -16.42
C GLY A 64 29.30 -1.95 -15.78
N GLU A 65 28.45 -1.08 -16.30
CA GLU A 65 28.24 0.26 -15.76
C GLU A 65 27.23 0.21 -14.59
N LYS A 66 27.51 0.98 -13.54
CA LYS A 66 26.57 1.12 -12.40
C LYS A 66 25.32 1.87 -12.85
N ILE A 67 24.17 1.30 -12.57
CA ILE A 67 22.87 1.88 -12.85
C ILE A 67 21.98 1.81 -11.60
N LEU A 68 20.93 2.63 -11.58
CA LEU A 68 19.85 2.50 -10.61
C LEU A 68 18.64 1.85 -11.31
N LEU A 69 18.10 0.82 -10.68
CA LEU A 69 16.85 0.22 -11.09
C LEU A 69 15.68 1.08 -10.62
N PRO A 70 14.55 1.06 -11.34
CA PRO A 70 13.36 1.80 -10.93
C PRO A 70 12.69 1.18 -9.71
N GLY A 71 12.14 2.04 -8.82
CA GLY A 71 11.37 1.62 -7.65
C GLY A 71 12.09 1.84 -6.33
N TYR A 72 11.55 1.22 -5.29
CA TYR A 72 12.12 1.15 -3.94
C TYR A 72 12.06 -0.29 -3.46
N GLY A 73 13.00 -0.67 -2.59
CA GLY A 73 13.09 -2.02 -2.05
C GLY A 73 12.88 -2.06 -0.54
N TRP A 74 12.66 -3.26 -0.03
CA TRP A 74 12.60 -3.54 1.41
C TRP A 74 13.21 -4.89 1.74
N ILE A 75 13.70 -4.98 2.97
CA ILE A 75 14.18 -6.20 3.60
C ILE A 75 13.64 -6.22 5.02
N PHE A 76 12.85 -7.24 5.36
CA PHE A 76 12.23 -7.39 6.67
C PHE A 76 12.52 -8.78 7.22
N GLY A 77 13.11 -8.88 8.41
CA GLY A 77 13.20 -10.12 9.15
C GLY A 77 11.82 -10.61 9.58
N VAL A 78 11.54 -11.91 9.42
CA VAL A 78 10.23 -12.49 9.75
C VAL A 78 10.25 -13.22 11.09
N GLY A 79 11.43 -13.64 11.57
CA GLY A 79 11.61 -14.33 12.85
C GLY A 79 11.42 -15.86 12.77
N ASP A 80 11.09 -16.40 11.59
CA ASP A 80 10.83 -17.83 11.36
C ASP A 80 11.95 -18.56 10.58
N GLY A 81 13.11 -17.94 10.46
CA GLY A 81 14.23 -18.39 9.63
C GLY A 81 14.27 -17.71 8.27
N THR A 82 13.28 -16.90 7.93
CA THR A 82 13.18 -16.22 6.63
C THR A 82 13.24 -14.69 6.76
N SER A 83 13.60 -14.04 5.64
CA SER A 83 13.43 -12.59 5.44
C SER A 83 12.52 -12.35 4.23
N ASN A 84 11.62 -11.39 4.36
CA ASN A 84 10.79 -10.88 3.28
C ASN A 84 11.56 -9.80 2.53
N VAL A 85 11.89 -10.06 1.28
CA VAL A 85 12.61 -9.13 0.41
C VAL A 85 11.74 -8.81 -0.79
N GLY A 86 11.62 -7.53 -1.12
CA GLY A 86 10.79 -7.13 -2.24
C GLY A 86 11.06 -5.72 -2.73
N LEU A 87 10.42 -5.37 -3.82
CA LEU A 87 10.43 -4.01 -4.36
C LEU A 87 9.06 -3.60 -4.89
N GLY A 88 8.84 -2.28 -4.93
CA GLY A 88 7.66 -1.66 -5.47
C GLY A 88 7.98 -0.56 -6.47
N ILE A 89 7.12 -0.41 -7.48
CA ILE A 89 7.21 0.65 -8.49
C ILE A 89 5.84 1.33 -8.58
N LEU A 90 5.85 2.67 -8.53
CA LEU A 90 4.64 3.49 -8.67
C LEU A 90 4.35 3.81 -10.14
N ASN A 91 3.08 4.01 -10.48
CA ASN A 91 2.63 4.41 -11.82
C ASN A 91 3.10 5.82 -12.22
N THR A 92 3.64 6.59 -11.30
CA THR A 92 4.34 7.86 -11.57
C THR A 92 5.73 7.67 -12.17
N SER A 93 6.29 6.45 -12.09
CA SER A 93 7.56 6.09 -12.73
C SER A 93 7.37 5.77 -14.22
N LYS A 94 8.29 6.26 -15.07
CA LYS A 94 8.32 5.94 -16.51
C LYS A 94 8.52 4.44 -16.80
N ALA A 95 9.04 3.69 -15.84
CA ALA A 95 9.27 2.24 -15.93
C ALA A 95 8.02 1.42 -15.62
N PHE A 96 6.97 2.02 -15.09
CA PHE A 96 5.74 1.31 -14.73
C PHE A 96 5.10 0.64 -15.96
N GLY A 97 4.77 -0.65 -15.81
CA GLY A 97 4.16 -1.45 -16.88
C GLY A 97 5.09 -1.79 -18.06
N LYS A 98 6.35 -1.32 -18.07
CA LYS A 98 7.32 -1.54 -19.15
C LYS A 98 8.49 -2.44 -18.74
N THR A 99 8.48 -2.93 -17.51
CA THR A 99 9.61 -3.64 -16.88
C THR A 99 9.14 -4.97 -16.33
N ASP A 100 9.95 -6.01 -16.48
CA ASP A 100 9.76 -7.25 -15.75
C ASP A 100 10.19 -7.04 -14.28
N TYR A 101 9.23 -6.88 -13.40
CA TYR A 101 9.45 -6.61 -11.98
C TYR A 101 10.20 -7.75 -11.27
N ARG A 102 10.02 -8.99 -11.72
CA ARG A 102 10.71 -10.15 -11.14
C ARG A 102 12.18 -10.12 -11.49
N GLU A 103 12.48 -9.75 -12.73
CA GLU A 103 13.86 -9.60 -13.20
C GLU A 103 14.55 -8.42 -12.48
N VAL A 104 13.87 -7.28 -12.33
CA VAL A 104 14.38 -6.15 -11.54
C VAL A 104 14.72 -6.60 -10.12
N MET A 105 13.86 -7.38 -9.49
CA MET A 105 14.10 -7.90 -8.14
C MET A 105 15.32 -8.83 -8.09
N ARG A 106 15.46 -9.78 -9.02
CA ARG A 106 16.63 -10.68 -9.07
C ARG A 106 17.92 -9.91 -9.23
N ARG A 107 17.95 -8.94 -10.14
CA ARG A 107 19.12 -8.09 -10.38
C ARG A 107 19.51 -7.27 -9.16
N TRP A 108 18.53 -6.72 -8.44
CA TRP A 108 18.79 -6.00 -7.20
C TRP A 108 19.30 -6.93 -6.12
N VAL A 109 18.65 -8.05 -5.89
CA VAL A 109 19.07 -9.06 -4.89
C VAL A 109 20.50 -9.56 -5.16
N ALA A 110 20.88 -9.74 -6.42
CA ALA A 110 22.24 -10.16 -6.80
C ALA A 110 23.34 -9.14 -6.45
N THR A 111 23.00 -7.91 -6.10
CA THR A 111 23.95 -6.88 -5.64
C THR A 111 24.17 -6.87 -4.13
N MET A 112 23.41 -7.67 -3.39
CA MET A 112 23.47 -7.71 -1.93
C MET A 112 24.67 -8.54 -1.44
N PRO A 113 25.16 -8.28 -0.20
CA PRO A 113 26.24 -9.05 0.39
C PRO A 113 25.94 -10.55 0.39
N PRO A 114 26.90 -11.41 -0.04
CA PRO A 114 26.69 -12.87 -0.09
C PRO A 114 26.31 -13.49 1.26
N GLU A 115 26.80 -12.91 2.36
CA GLU A 115 26.50 -13.34 3.72
C GLU A 115 25.02 -13.19 4.12
N TRP A 116 24.24 -12.38 3.40
CA TRP A 116 22.79 -12.27 3.62
C TRP A 116 22.02 -13.46 3.03
N THR A 117 22.68 -14.22 2.18
CA THR A 117 22.18 -15.47 1.57
C THR A 117 20.93 -15.28 0.71
N PHE A 118 20.67 -14.08 0.17
CA PHE A 118 19.54 -13.86 -0.74
C PHE A 118 19.89 -14.36 -2.15
N GLY A 119 19.16 -15.35 -2.65
CA GLY A 119 19.39 -15.95 -3.96
C GLY A 119 18.45 -17.10 -4.24
N ASP A 120 18.48 -17.61 -5.47
CA ASP A 120 17.57 -18.69 -5.90
C ASP A 120 17.66 -19.94 -5.03
N ALA A 121 18.87 -20.27 -4.52
CA ALA A 121 19.10 -21.45 -3.67
C ALA A 121 18.44 -21.36 -2.28
N THR A 122 18.18 -20.16 -1.79
CA THR A 122 17.60 -19.89 -0.47
C THR A 122 16.19 -19.34 -0.56
N MET A 123 15.67 -19.14 -1.78
CA MET A 123 14.31 -18.63 -2.00
C MET A 123 13.27 -19.66 -1.58
N VAL A 124 12.35 -19.21 -0.73
CA VAL A 124 11.22 -20.02 -0.23
C VAL A 124 9.98 -19.73 -1.06
N GLY A 125 9.61 -20.67 -1.91
CA GLY A 125 8.52 -20.53 -2.87
C GLY A 125 8.89 -19.64 -4.07
N ASP A 126 7.90 -18.94 -4.64
CA ASP A 126 8.06 -18.14 -5.86
C ASP A 126 8.07 -16.65 -5.57
N ILE A 127 8.65 -15.86 -6.49
CA ILE A 127 8.43 -14.40 -6.50
C ILE A 127 6.96 -14.13 -6.83
N ARG A 128 6.26 -13.53 -5.88
CA ARG A 128 4.85 -13.14 -6.03
C ARG A 128 4.73 -11.64 -6.19
N GLY A 129 3.76 -11.22 -6.99
CA GLY A 129 3.49 -9.81 -7.23
C GLY A 129 2.00 -9.50 -7.12
N ALA A 130 1.72 -8.24 -6.76
CA ALA A 130 0.37 -7.72 -6.69
C ALA A 130 0.34 -6.24 -7.11
N ALA A 131 -0.80 -5.83 -7.66
CA ALA A 131 -1.10 -4.42 -7.83
C ALA A 131 -1.52 -3.82 -6.47
N LEU A 132 -1.14 -2.58 -6.25
CA LEU A 132 -1.43 -1.81 -5.04
C LEU A 132 -2.33 -0.62 -5.41
N PRO A 133 -3.65 -0.75 -5.33
CA PRO A 133 -4.58 0.34 -5.61
C PRO A 133 -4.59 1.31 -4.42
N MET A 134 -4.08 2.53 -4.61
CA MET A 134 -3.76 3.47 -3.54
C MET A 134 -4.73 4.65 -3.47
N GLY A 135 -4.86 5.23 -2.27
CA GLY A 135 -5.44 6.54 -2.05
C GLY A 135 -6.89 6.69 -2.52
N PHE A 136 -7.72 5.69 -2.26
CA PHE A 136 -9.11 5.57 -2.73
C PHE A 136 -9.21 5.44 -4.25
N ASN A 137 -8.41 4.54 -4.80
CA ASN A 137 -8.34 4.27 -6.24
C ASN A 137 -9.66 3.70 -6.81
N ARG A 138 -10.58 3.22 -5.97
CA ARG A 138 -11.87 2.70 -6.40
C ARG A 138 -13.00 3.23 -5.54
N THR A 139 -13.94 3.92 -6.18
CA THR A 139 -15.10 4.55 -5.53
C THR A 139 -16.36 4.37 -6.40
N PRO A 140 -17.57 4.48 -5.80
CA PRO A 140 -17.86 4.70 -4.38
C PRO A 140 -17.56 3.48 -3.52
N HIS A 141 -17.19 3.71 -2.25
CA HIS A 141 -16.90 2.62 -1.31
C HIS A 141 -18.16 1.88 -0.87
N TYR A 142 -19.32 2.53 -1.00
CA TYR A 142 -20.64 1.92 -0.80
C TYR A 142 -21.63 2.43 -1.85
N ALA A 143 -22.39 1.55 -2.44
CA ALA A 143 -23.63 1.79 -3.17
C ALA A 143 -24.38 0.47 -3.39
N ASP A 144 -25.67 0.53 -3.49
CA ASP A 144 -26.55 -0.56 -3.93
C ASP A 144 -26.30 -1.89 -3.18
N GLY A 145 -26.12 -1.81 -1.86
CA GLY A 145 -25.88 -2.99 -1.02
C GLY A 145 -24.49 -3.63 -1.15
N LEU A 146 -23.54 -2.98 -1.83
CA LEU A 146 -22.14 -3.45 -1.92
C LEU A 146 -21.18 -2.46 -1.25
N MET A 147 -20.50 -2.90 -0.19
CA MET A 147 -19.46 -2.17 0.54
C MET A 147 -18.08 -2.70 0.16
N LEU A 148 -17.13 -1.82 -0.16
CA LEU A 148 -15.73 -2.16 -0.48
C LEU A 148 -14.84 -1.88 0.72
N VAL A 149 -13.99 -2.84 1.12
CA VAL A 149 -13.12 -2.75 2.28
C VAL A 149 -11.68 -3.13 1.90
N GLY A 150 -10.70 -2.34 2.36
CA GLY A 150 -9.29 -2.56 2.07
C GLY A 150 -8.95 -2.34 0.58
N ASP A 151 -8.10 -3.20 0.02
CA ASP A 151 -7.62 -3.08 -1.37
C ASP A 151 -8.76 -3.13 -2.40
N SER A 152 -9.89 -3.77 -2.08
CA SER A 152 -11.05 -3.77 -2.96
C SER A 152 -11.61 -2.36 -3.18
N GLY A 153 -11.50 -1.48 -2.20
CA GLY A 153 -11.82 -0.04 -2.26
C GLY A 153 -10.63 0.86 -2.60
N GLY A 154 -9.47 0.28 -2.93
CA GLY A 154 -8.28 1.06 -3.22
C GLY A 154 -7.70 1.78 -2.00
N MET A 155 -7.75 1.14 -0.83
CA MET A 155 -7.38 1.74 0.46
C MET A 155 -5.92 1.47 0.86
N VAL A 156 -5.04 1.28 -0.11
CA VAL A 156 -3.60 1.18 0.13
C VAL A 156 -3.02 2.57 0.39
N ASN A 157 -2.10 2.66 1.34
CA ASN A 157 -1.39 3.89 1.67
C ASN A 157 -0.55 4.40 0.50
N PRO A 158 -0.78 5.61 -0.01
CA PRO A 158 -0.04 6.14 -1.15
C PRO A 158 1.39 6.60 -0.81
N PHE A 159 1.78 6.69 0.48
CA PHE A 159 3.15 7.03 0.86
C PHE A 159 4.12 5.86 0.68
N ASN A 160 3.73 4.67 1.15
CA ASN A 160 4.64 3.53 1.28
C ASN A 160 4.09 2.21 0.73
N GLY A 161 2.85 2.18 0.22
CA GLY A 161 2.23 0.98 -0.32
C GLY A 161 1.73 -0.02 0.73
N GLU A 162 1.72 0.36 2.02
CA GLU A 162 1.17 -0.46 3.09
C GLU A 162 -0.36 -0.51 2.98
N GLY A 163 -0.94 -1.70 3.07
CA GLY A 163 -2.38 -1.91 2.93
C GLY A 163 -3.02 -2.63 4.11
N ILE A 164 -2.24 -3.37 4.92
CA ILE A 164 -2.79 -4.26 5.94
C ILE A 164 -3.48 -3.48 7.06
N ALA A 165 -2.81 -2.48 7.65
CA ALA A 165 -3.39 -1.67 8.72
C ALA A 165 -4.62 -0.89 8.25
N TYR A 166 -4.59 -0.39 7.00
CA TYR A 166 -5.72 0.34 6.42
C TYR A 166 -6.91 -0.57 6.10
N ALA A 167 -6.66 -1.82 5.69
CA ALA A 167 -7.72 -2.81 5.54
C ALA A 167 -8.37 -3.16 6.88
N MET A 168 -7.57 -3.32 7.95
CA MET A 168 -8.05 -3.55 9.30
C MET A 168 -8.86 -2.36 9.83
N GLU A 169 -8.38 -1.13 9.65
CA GLU A 169 -9.09 0.08 10.08
C GLU A 169 -10.39 0.28 9.29
N ALA A 170 -10.37 0.06 7.97
CA ALA A 170 -11.56 0.11 7.14
C ALA A 170 -12.60 -0.93 7.58
N ALA A 171 -12.16 -2.14 7.94
CA ALA A 171 -13.04 -3.18 8.47
C ALA A 171 -13.63 -2.79 9.83
N ARG A 172 -12.82 -2.20 10.72
CA ARG A 172 -13.28 -1.70 12.02
C ARG A 172 -14.35 -0.60 11.87
N LEU A 173 -14.08 0.40 11.06
CA LEU A 173 -15.02 1.49 10.79
C LEU A 173 -16.27 1.00 10.08
N GLY A 174 -16.10 0.15 9.07
CA GLY A 174 -17.20 -0.44 8.31
C GLY A 174 -18.10 -1.32 9.18
N SER A 175 -17.54 -2.10 10.11
CA SER A 175 -18.33 -2.95 11.02
C SER A 175 -19.21 -2.12 11.95
N SER A 176 -18.74 -0.95 12.42
CA SER A 176 -19.56 -0.03 13.22
C SER A 176 -20.74 0.50 12.42
N VAL A 177 -20.50 0.98 11.17
CA VAL A 177 -21.56 1.46 10.28
C VAL A 177 -22.59 0.34 10.00
N VAL A 178 -22.13 -0.89 9.77
CA VAL A 178 -23.02 -2.04 9.53
C VAL A 178 -23.84 -2.36 10.77
N ALA A 179 -23.24 -2.36 11.97
CA ALA A 179 -23.96 -2.61 13.21
C ALA A 179 -25.08 -1.57 13.45
N ASP A 180 -24.77 -0.29 13.26
CA ASP A 180 -25.74 0.81 13.38
C ASP A 180 -26.86 0.70 12.33
N ALA A 181 -26.51 0.36 11.09
CA ALA A 181 -27.47 0.19 10.00
C ALA A 181 -28.48 -0.93 10.27
N PHE A 182 -28.01 -2.09 10.70
CA PHE A 182 -28.88 -3.22 11.04
C PHE A 182 -29.63 -3.01 12.36
N GLY A 183 -29.05 -2.23 13.30
CA GLY A 183 -29.75 -1.77 14.49
C GLY A 183 -30.96 -0.89 14.15
N ALA A 184 -30.75 0.11 13.29
CA ALA A 184 -31.80 1.02 12.84
C ALA A 184 -32.89 0.33 12.00
N ALA A 185 -32.55 -0.72 11.25
CA ALA A 185 -33.50 -1.49 10.45
C ALA A 185 -34.58 -2.15 11.30
N LYS A 186 -34.34 -2.44 12.57
CA LYS A 186 -35.32 -3.04 13.47
C LYS A 186 -36.57 -2.17 13.64
N ASN A 187 -36.43 -0.86 13.58
CA ASN A 187 -37.51 0.10 13.77
C ASN A 187 -37.91 0.85 12.48
N GLY A 188 -37.01 0.99 11.54
CA GLY A 188 -37.19 1.79 10.32
C GLY A 188 -37.05 1.01 9.00
N GLY A 189 -36.91 -0.31 9.07
CA GLY A 189 -36.83 -1.18 7.89
C GLY A 189 -35.59 -0.90 7.00
N ASP A 190 -35.70 -1.31 5.74
CA ASP A 190 -34.63 -1.23 4.75
C ASP A 190 -34.21 0.20 4.45
N VAL A 191 -35.12 1.17 4.48
CA VAL A 191 -34.81 2.58 4.24
C VAL A 191 -33.89 3.15 5.30
N ALA A 192 -34.12 2.82 6.58
CA ALA A 192 -33.24 3.25 7.67
C ALA A 192 -31.87 2.62 7.56
N ARG A 193 -31.79 1.34 7.21
CA ARG A 193 -30.53 0.62 6.95
C ARG A 193 -29.73 1.29 5.85
N GLU A 194 -30.33 1.51 4.67
CA GLU A 194 -29.64 2.11 3.51
C GLU A 194 -29.11 3.50 3.81
N ARG A 195 -29.89 4.33 4.50
CA ARG A 195 -29.45 5.67 4.90
C ARG A 195 -28.18 5.65 5.72
N ILE A 196 -28.02 4.68 6.64
CA ILE A 196 -26.82 4.57 7.46
C ILE A 196 -25.66 3.95 6.67
N LEU A 197 -25.89 2.88 5.89
CA LEU A 197 -24.85 2.30 5.04
C LEU A 197 -24.28 3.32 4.06
N ALA A 198 -25.08 4.22 3.54
CA ALA A 198 -24.67 5.29 2.64
C ALA A 198 -23.69 6.31 3.29
N THR A 199 -23.56 6.32 4.62
CA THR A 199 -22.57 7.18 5.32
C THR A 199 -21.14 6.61 5.28
N TYR A 200 -20.96 5.32 4.96
CA TYR A 200 -19.66 4.67 4.98
C TYR A 200 -18.57 5.39 4.15
N PRO A 201 -18.83 5.86 2.91
CA PRO A 201 -17.84 6.63 2.16
C PRO A 201 -17.37 7.90 2.87
N ASP A 202 -18.26 8.59 3.59
CA ASP A 202 -17.91 9.80 4.34
C ASP A 202 -17.11 9.46 5.59
N VAL A 203 -17.46 8.39 6.29
CA VAL A 203 -16.66 7.86 7.42
C VAL A 203 -15.25 7.57 6.97
N MET A 204 -15.06 6.87 5.85
CA MET A 204 -13.74 6.58 5.29
C MET A 204 -12.99 7.84 4.88
N LYS A 205 -13.69 8.80 4.26
CA LYS A 205 -13.11 10.08 3.85
C LYS A 205 -12.66 10.92 5.06
N GLN A 206 -13.43 10.93 6.14
CA GLN A 206 -13.06 11.62 7.37
C GLN A 206 -11.84 10.98 8.04
N ALA A 207 -11.80 9.65 8.11
CA ALA A 207 -10.72 8.93 8.77
C ALA A 207 -9.38 8.98 7.98
N LEU A 208 -9.41 8.81 6.68
CA LEU A 208 -8.21 8.58 5.85
C LEU A 208 -8.03 9.59 4.71
N GLY A 209 -9.05 10.37 4.37
CA GLY A 209 -9.05 11.18 3.16
C GLY A 209 -8.00 12.29 3.13
N GLY A 210 -7.77 12.96 4.26
CA GLY A 210 -6.73 13.98 4.40
C GLY A 210 -5.35 13.38 4.22
N TYR A 211 -5.05 12.33 4.97
CA TYR A 211 -3.80 11.60 4.89
C TYR A 211 -3.53 11.02 3.48
N PHE A 212 -4.50 10.37 2.88
CA PHE A 212 -4.36 9.85 1.52
C PHE A 212 -4.21 10.94 0.45
N THR A 213 -4.79 12.12 0.69
CA THR A 213 -4.58 13.27 -0.21
C THR A 213 -3.14 13.77 -0.15
N LEU A 214 -2.60 13.93 1.05
CA LEU A 214 -1.19 14.27 1.24
C LEU A 214 -0.26 13.22 0.60
N GLY A 215 -0.54 11.93 0.83
CA GLY A 215 0.24 10.83 0.25
C GLY A 215 0.21 10.78 -1.27
N ARG A 216 -0.90 11.15 -1.91
CA ARG A 216 -0.98 11.26 -3.38
C ARG A 216 -0.05 12.34 -3.94
N HIS A 217 0.02 13.50 -3.29
CA HIS A 217 0.97 14.55 -3.68
C HIS A 217 2.40 14.08 -3.50
N PHE A 218 2.68 13.40 -2.40
CA PHE A 218 3.99 12.80 -2.14
C PHE A 218 4.36 11.76 -3.21
N ALA A 219 3.46 10.83 -3.55
CA ALA A 219 3.67 9.84 -4.61
C ALA A 219 4.01 10.48 -5.97
N THR A 220 3.40 11.63 -6.27
CA THR A 220 3.73 12.39 -7.48
C THR A 220 5.14 12.99 -7.42
N MET A 221 5.53 13.53 -6.26
CA MET A 221 6.87 14.11 -6.07
C MET A 221 7.98 13.06 -6.20
N ILE A 222 7.85 11.92 -5.54
CA ILE A 222 8.86 10.85 -5.61
C ILE A 222 8.94 10.16 -6.97
N GLY A 223 7.91 10.28 -7.80
CA GLY A 223 7.95 9.86 -9.20
C GLY A 223 8.89 10.69 -10.08
N ASN A 224 9.35 11.85 -9.59
CA ASN A 224 10.30 12.71 -10.30
C ASN A 224 11.75 12.39 -9.89
N PRO A 225 12.61 11.87 -10.81
CA PRO A 225 13.97 11.48 -10.48
C PRO A 225 14.86 12.61 -9.95
N GLN A 226 14.59 13.85 -10.36
CA GLN A 226 15.37 15.02 -9.89
C GLN A 226 15.04 15.35 -8.45
N ILE A 227 13.75 15.30 -8.08
CA ILE A 227 13.30 15.49 -6.70
C ILE A 227 13.85 14.38 -5.82
N MET A 228 13.80 13.13 -6.28
CA MET A 228 14.35 11.99 -5.53
C MET A 228 15.86 12.13 -5.32
N LYS A 229 16.62 12.51 -6.35
CA LYS A 229 18.06 12.76 -6.21
C LYS A 229 18.35 13.83 -5.14
N LEU A 230 17.61 14.94 -5.14
CA LEU A 230 17.73 15.99 -4.13
C LEU A 230 17.37 15.46 -2.72
N ALA A 231 16.27 14.73 -2.59
CA ALA A 231 15.80 14.15 -1.34
C ALA A 231 16.82 13.15 -0.76
N VAL A 232 17.39 12.28 -1.59
CA VAL A 232 18.42 11.33 -1.18
C VAL A 232 19.73 12.06 -0.80
N THR A 233 20.20 12.97 -1.64
CA THR A 233 21.49 13.66 -1.41
C THR A 233 21.48 14.56 -0.18
N TYR A 234 20.39 15.30 0.03
CA TYR A 234 20.32 16.34 1.07
C TYR A 234 19.36 16.01 2.21
N GLY A 235 18.39 15.15 1.98
CA GLY A 235 17.37 14.75 2.97
C GLY A 235 17.82 13.60 3.85
N LEU A 236 18.25 12.49 3.26
CA LEU A 236 18.64 11.27 4.01
C LEU A 236 19.71 11.53 5.09
N PRO A 237 20.75 12.38 4.87
CA PRO A 237 21.74 12.63 5.91
C PRO A 237 21.22 13.44 7.11
N ARG A 238 19.99 13.96 7.03
CA ARG A 238 19.42 14.80 8.10
C ARG A 238 18.44 13.98 8.96
N GLU A 239 18.92 13.49 10.06
CA GLU A 239 18.17 12.60 10.95
C GLU A 239 16.81 13.19 11.38
N ASP A 240 16.78 14.48 11.78
CA ASP A 240 15.53 15.11 12.22
C ASP A 240 14.49 15.22 11.10
N LEU A 241 14.94 15.52 9.87
CA LEU A 241 14.06 15.52 8.70
C LEU A 241 13.52 14.12 8.41
N MET A 242 14.39 13.11 8.51
CA MET A 242 14.00 11.71 8.27
C MET A 242 13.02 11.19 9.33
N LYS A 243 13.20 11.57 10.61
CA LYS A 243 12.22 11.26 11.66
C LYS A 243 10.82 11.82 11.32
N ILE A 244 10.76 13.04 10.82
CA ILE A 244 9.51 13.67 10.39
C ILE A 244 8.90 12.90 9.22
N ILE A 245 9.70 12.61 8.18
CA ILE A 245 9.24 11.89 6.99
C ILE A 245 8.71 10.51 7.36
N VAL A 246 9.48 9.74 8.15
CA VAL A 246 9.07 8.40 8.60
C VAL A 246 7.78 8.46 9.43
N LYS A 247 7.68 9.43 10.36
CA LYS A 247 6.47 9.62 11.18
C LYS A 247 5.23 9.88 10.31
N VAL A 248 5.36 10.74 9.28
CA VAL A 248 4.27 11.03 8.34
C VAL A 248 3.97 9.81 7.45
N MET A 249 4.98 9.17 6.89
CA MET A 249 4.79 8.00 6.01
C MET A 249 4.15 6.81 6.74
N ALA A 250 4.46 6.62 8.00
CA ALA A 250 3.90 5.56 8.84
C ALA A 250 2.55 5.92 9.50
N ASN A 251 1.99 7.10 9.18
CA ASN A 251 0.74 7.60 9.79
C ASN A 251 0.80 7.64 11.33
N LEU A 252 1.94 8.04 11.86
CA LEU A 252 2.19 8.16 13.30
C LEU A 252 2.07 9.60 13.81
N ALA A 253 1.65 10.55 12.98
CA ALA A 253 1.35 11.91 13.40
C ALA A 253 0.03 11.92 14.20
N ASP A 254 0.04 12.66 15.31
CA ASP A 254 -1.14 12.81 16.18
C ASP A 254 -1.85 14.13 15.84
N PRO A 255 -3.08 14.12 15.29
CA PRO A 255 -3.84 15.35 15.01
C PRO A 255 -4.06 16.25 16.24
N GLY A 256 -4.01 15.67 17.45
CA GLY A 256 -4.06 16.40 18.73
C GLY A 256 -2.71 16.77 19.32
N GLY A 257 -1.62 16.36 18.68
CA GLY A 257 -0.25 16.53 19.16
C GLY A 257 0.27 17.96 19.00
N LYS A 258 1.32 18.28 19.76
CA LYS A 258 1.94 19.62 19.79
C LYS A 258 3.16 19.74 18.88
N SER A 259 3.63 18.64 18.28
CA SER A 259 4.83 18.67 17.42
C SER A 259 4.54 19.31 16.06
N ALA A 260 5.61 19.77 15.38
CA ALA A 260 5.47 20.32 14.03
C ALA A 260 4.89 19.30 13.02
N THR A 261 5.18 18.02 13.22
CA THR A 261 4.61 16.91 12.43
C THR A 261 3.12 16.71 12.65
N ASP A 262 2.66 16.94 13.88
CA ASP A 262 1.25 16.74 14.24
C ASP A 262 0.35 17.83 13.64
N ARG A 263 0.94 18.96 13.23
CA ARG A 263 0.25 20.08 12.57
C ARG A 263 0.14 19.96 11.05
N LEU A 264 0.69 18.90 10.46
CA LEU A 264 0.60 18.62 9.02
C LEU A 264 -0.72 17.91 8.61
N TYR A 265 -1.56 17.61 9.58
CA TYR A 265 -2.91 17.08 9.45
C TYR A 265 -3.93 18.18 9.74
#